data_cab81b9635fd06ffe72de975c6e4c532
#
_entry.id   cab81b9635fd06ffe72de975c6e4c532
#
_cell.length_a   1.000
_cell.length_b   1.000
_cell.length_c   1.000
_cell.angle_alpha   90.00
_cell.angle_beta   90.00
_cell.angle_gamma   90.00
#
_symmetry.space_group_name_H-M   'P 1'
#
loop_
_entity.id
_entity.type
_entity.pdbx_description
1 polymer ?
#
loop_
_entity_poly.entity_id
_entity_poly.type
_entity_poly.pdbx_seq_one_letter_code
_entity_poly.pdbx_strand_id
1 'polypeptide(L)'
;MKVLCIGDSNTYGYDPRSYFGSRYPAAVRWTERLEGHEVLNCGMNGLAVPRTGGPYLELIRSKSPHLAVVMLGSNDLLEGADAAATADRMDTFLADVMAAGVKVLLIAPPPMQRGEWVQSDTLIEESEKLRQRYRKLAEERGCFFADAGDWGVELLFDWVHFSPAGHAAFARGLSEALRECERKIG
;
A
#
# COMPACT_ATOMS: atom_id res chain seq x y z
N MET A 1 1.79 17.29 -6.15
CA MET A 1 0.55 16.61 -6.67
C MET A 1 -0.50 16.44 -5.58
N LYS A 2 -1.78 16.17 -5.97
CA LYS A 2 -2.79 15.60 -5.07
C LYS A 2 -2.74 14.08 -5.20
N VAL A 3 -2.52 13.39 -4.09
CA VAL A 3 -2.29 11.94 -4.01
C VAL A 3 -3.36 11.29 -3.14
N LEU A 4 -4.06 10.30 -3.71
CA LEU A 4 -5.01 9.46 -2.97
C LEU A 4 -4.30 8.19 -2.52
N CYS A 5 -4.15 7.97 -1.21
CA CYS A 5 -3.50 6.79 -0.66
C CYS A 5 -4.56 5.77 -0.22
N ILE A 6 -4.64 4.66 -0.92
CA ILE A 6 -5.53 3.53 -0.63
C ILE A 6 -4.68 2.41 -0.05
N GLY A 7 -5.01 1.95 1.15
CA GLY A 7 -4.23 0.93 1.83
C GLY A 7 -4.84 0.46 3.15
N ASP A 8 -4.12 -0.41 3.81
CA ASP A 8 -4.49 -1.04 5.07
C ASP A 8 -4.05 -0.24 6.32
N SER A 9 -3.81 -0.94 7.41
CA SER A 9 -3.35 -0.39 8.69
C SER A 9 -2.01 0.37 8.59
N ASN A 10 -1.10 -0.04 7.71
CA ASN A 10 0.17 0.65 7.48
C ASN A 10 -0.04 2.00 6.79
N THR A 11 -1.05 2.12 5.93
CA THR A 11 -1.47 3.39 5.33
C THR A 11 -2.28 4.23 6.31
N TYR A 12 -3.17 3.60 7.08
CA TYR A 12 -3.88 4.25 8.18
C TYR A 12 -2.90 4.87 9.18
N GLY A 13 -1.77 4.23 9.43
CA GLY A 13 -0.76 4.62 10.43
C GLY A 13 -1.04 4.03 11.81
N TYR A 14 -1.51 2.79 11.84
CA TYR A 14 -1.80 2.04 13.07
C TYR A 14 -0.55 1.84 13.92
N ASP A 15 -0.67 2.07 15.23
CA ASP A 15 0.36 1.74 16.22
C ASP A 15 -0.03 0.45 16.97
N PRO A 16 0.58 -0.70 16.66
CA PRO A 16 0.24 -1.98 17.30
C PRO A 16 0.61 -2.05 18.79
N ARG A 17 1.38 -1.09 19.29
CA ARG A 17 1.66 -0.97 20.74
C ARG A 17 0.52 -0.28 21.48
N SER A 18 -0.41 0.34 20.76
CA SER A 18 -1.56 0.99 21.37
C SER A 18 -2.61 -0.02 21.78
N TYR A 19 -2.96 -0.01 23.06
CA TYR A 19 -3.97 -0.91 23.62
C TYR A 19 -5.37 -0.74 22.99
N PHE A 20 -5.66 0.43 22.42
CA PHE A 20 -6.97 0.78 21.85
C PHE A 20 -6.96 0.95 20.31
N GLY A 21 -5.95 0.46 19.63
CA GLY A 21 -5.89 0.54 18.17
C GLY A 21 -5.66 1.96 17.65
N SER A 22 -4.98 2.81 18.40
CA SER A 22 -4.71 4.20 18.02
C SER A 22 -3.76 4.31 16.84
N ARG A 23 -3.80 5.45 16.18
CA ARG A 23 -2.84 5.81 15.15
C ARG A 23 -1.58 6.40 15.77
N TYR A 24 -0.45 6.23 15.10
CA TYR A 24 0.74 7.04 15.38
C TYR A 24 0.43 8.54 15.29
N PRO A 25 1.15 9.40 16.05
CA PRO A 25 1.11 10.84 15.84
C PRO A 25 1.38 11.21 14.37
N ALA A 26 0.82 12.33 13.90
CA ALA A 26 0.99 12.79 12.53
C ALA A 26 2.46 12.85 12.10
N ALA A 27 3.36 13.35 12.96
CA ALA A 27 4.79 13.44 12.69
C ALA A 27 5.47 12.09 12.43
N VAL A 28 4.85 10.96 12.78
CA VAL A 28 5.40 9.61 12.56
C VAL A 28 4.87 8.99 11.28
N ARG A 29 3.59 9.20 10.96
CA ARG A 29 2.93 8.55 9.83
C ARG A 29 3.55 8.96 8.49
N TRP A 30 3.81 8.01 7.62
CA TRP A 30 4.42 8.25 6.32
C TRP A 30 3.58 9.19 5.43
N THR A 31 2.25 9.13 5.52
CA THR A 31 1.34 9.96 4.75
C THR A 31 1.51 11.45 5.03
N GLU A 32 1.85 11.81 6.25
CA GLU A 32 2.05 13.20 6.69
C GLU A 32 3.48 13.72 6.44
N ARG A 33 4.35 12.84 5.95
CA ARG A 33 5.76 13.15 5.64
C ARG A 33 6.02 13.36 4.15
N LEU A 34 4.99 13.28 3.31
CA LEU A 34 5.10 13.49 1.87
C LEU A 34 5.04 14.99 1.56
N GLU A 35 6.16 15.67 1.76
CA GLU A 35 6.27 17.11 1.53
C GLU A 35 5.98 17.49 0.07
N GLY A 36 5.31 18.62 -0.15
CA GLY A 36 4.96 19.13 -1.48
C GLY A 36 3.75 18.42 -2.12
N HIS A 37 3.10 17.51 -1.40
CA HIS A 37 1.90 16.82 -1.88
C HIS A 37 0.69 17.08 -0.99
N GLU A 38 -0.50 17.18 -1.61
CA GLU A 38 -1.79 17.11 -0.91
C GLU A 38 -2.16 15.64 -0.81
N VAL A 39 -2.15 15.08 0.40
CA VAL A 39 -2.38 13.65 0.62
C VAL A 39 -3.76 13.39 1.19
N LEU A 40 -4.53 12.55 0.49
CA LEU A 40 -5.81 12.01 0.96
C LEU A 40 -5.56 10.59 1.48
N ASN A 41 -5.45 10.44 2.79
CA ASN A 41 -5.21 9.13 3.42
C ASN A 41 -6.53 8.37 3.59
N CYS A 42 -6.72 7.32 2.81
CA CYS A 42 -7.84 6.37 2.86
C CYS A 42 -7.43 4.99 3.38
N GLY A 43 -6.41 4.93 4.24
CA GLY A 43 -6.01 3.71 4.92
C GLY A 43 -7.06 3.25 5.94
N MET A 44 -7.29 1.93 6.00
CA MET A 44 -8.24 1.30 6.93
C MET A 44 -7.61 0.06 7.56
N ASN A 45 -7.72 -0.06 8.88
CA ASN A 45 -7.22 -1.25 9.58
C ASN A 45 -7.91 -2.53 9.05
N GLY A 46 -7.12 -3.57 8.79
CA GLY A 46 -7.62 -4.85 8.34
C GLY A 46 -8.14 -4.87 6.89
N LEU A 47 -7.91 -3.81 6.11
CA LEU A 47 -8.41 -3.76 4.74
C LEU A 47 -7.66 -4.76 3.85
N ALA A 48 -8.38 -5.78 3.38
CA ALA A 48 -7.98 -6.62 2.26
C ALA A 48 -8.25 -5.90 0.92
N VAL A 49 -7.73 -6.42 -0.17
CA VAL A 49 -8.00 -5.86 -1.51
C VAL A 49 -9.51 -5.87 -1.78
N PRO A 50 -10.14 -4.70 -2.02
CA PRO A 50 -11.57 -4.64 -2.31
C PRO A 50 -11.92 -5.41 -3.60
N ARG A 51 -13.10 -6.00 -3.63
CA ARG A 51 -13.59 -6.74 -4.82
C ARG A 51 -13.85 -5.83 -6.02
N THR A 52 -14.09 -4.54 -5.78
CA THR A 52 -14.34 -3.52 -6.81
C THR A 52 -13.77 -2.18 -6.37
N GLY A 53 -13.51 -1.29 -7.32
CA GLY A 53 -13.12 0.10 -7.04
C GLY A 53 -14.24 0.97 -6.48
N GLY A 54 -15.48 0.45 -6.42
CA GLY A 54 -16.71 1.21 -6.09
C GLY A 54 -16.59 2.23 -4.97
N PRO A 55 -16.08 1.87 -3.77
CA PRO A 55 -15.95 2.80 -2.65
C PRO A 55 -15.08 4.03 -2.94
N TYR A 56 -14.15 3.93 -3.89
CA TYR A 56 -13.18 4.99 -4.21
C TYR A 56 -13.56 5.81 -5.44
N LEU A 57 -14.49 5.34 -6.28
CA LEU A 57 -14.82 6.01 -7.55
C LEU A 57 -15.42 7.41 -7.34
N GLU A 58 -16.30 7.56 -6.36
CA GLU A 58 -16.87 8.87 -6.02
C GLU A 58 -15.81 9.81 -5.45
N LEU A 59 -14.93 9.30 -4.61
CA LEU A 59 -13.83 10.07 -4.05
C LEU A 59 -12.86 10.54 -5.15
N ILE A 60 -12.52 9.65 -6.10
CA ILE A 60 -11.68 9.99 -7.25
C ILE A 60 -12.33 11.10 -8.07
N ARG A 61 -13.62 10.98 -8.38
CA ARG A 61 -14.35 11.99 -9.17
C ARG A 61 -14.45 13.34 -8.44
N SER A 62 -14.77 13.32 -7.13
CA SER A 62 -14.99 14.54 -6.35
C SER A 62 -13.71 15.27 -5.97
N LYS A 63 -12.62 14.53 -5.75
CA LYS A 63 -11.34 15.09 -5.31
C LYS A 63 -10.34 15.28 -6.46
N SER A 64 -10.57 14.62 -7.59
CA SER A 64 -9.70 14.66 -8.78
C SER A 64 -8.21 14.53 -8.43
N PRO A 65 -7.79 13.42 -7.78
CA PRO A 65 -6.38 13.21 -7.50
C PRO A 65 -5.59 13.01 -8.79
N HIS A 66 -4.34 13.44 -8.81
CA HIS A 66 -3.43 13.21 -9.94
C HIS A 66 -2.95 11.76 -9.97
N LEU A 67 -2.83 11.15 -8.79
CA LEU A 67 -2.30 9.79 -8.62
C LEU A 67 -3.02 9.08 -7.46
N ALA A 68 -3.39 7.82 -7.68
CA ALA A 68 -3.77 6.89 -6.61
C ALA A 68 -2.57 6.01 -6.27
N VAL A 69 -2.12 6.04 -5.03
CA VAL A 69 -1.12 5.13 -4.46
C VAL A 69 -1.88 3.99 -3.79
N VAL A 70 -1.66 2.77 -4.25
CA VAL A 70 -2.34 1.57 -3.75
C VAL A 70 -1.33 0.62 -3.12
N MET A 71 -1.48 0.35 -1.82
CA MET A 71 -0.69 -0.65 -1.08
C MET A 71 -1.62 -1.51 -0.23
N LEU A 72 -1.92 -2.69 -0.72
CA LEU A 72 -2.80 -3.70 -0.12
C LEU A 72 -2.27 -5.11 -0.42
N GLY A 73 -2.85 -6.12 0.21
CA GLY A 73 -2.56 -7.54 -0.03
C GLY A 73 -2.05 -8.28 1.20
N SER A 74 -1.48 -7.56 2.17
CA SER A 74 -1.00 -8.18 3.42
C SER A 74 -2.14 -8.87 4.18
N ASN A 75 -3.31 -8.23 4.29
CA ASN A 75 -4.46 -8.82 4.99
C ASN A 75 -5.06 -10.00 4.21
N ASP A 76 -5.06 -9.95 2.88
CA ASP A 76 -5.49 -11.09 2.06
C ASP A 76 -4.69 -12.36 2.38
N LEU A 77 -3.35 -12.22 2.47
CA LEU A 77 -2.46 -13.32 2.82
C LEU A 77 -2.69 -13.78 4.26
N LEU A 78 -2.85 -12.86 5.23
CA LEU A 78 -3.13 -13.17 6.63
C LEU A 78 -4.47 -13.89 6.80
N GLU A 79 -5.45 -13.60 5.94
CA GLU A 79 -6.76 -14.25 5.89
C GLU A 79 -6.73 -15.59 5.12
N GLY A 80 -5.56 -16.02 4.61
CA GLY A 80 -5.35 -17.32 3.99
C GLY A 80 -5.49 -17.35 2.47
N ALA A 81 -5.58 -16.21 1.79
CA ALA A 81 -5.42 -16.18 0.35
C ALA A 81 -3.94 -16.42 -0.04
N ASP A 82 -3.71 -16.97 -1.22
CA ASP A 82 -2.37 -17.03 -1.80
C ASP A 82 -2.06 -15.75 -2.62
N ALA A 83 -0.82 -15.62 -3.04
CA ALA A 83 -0.37 -14.47 -3.84
C ALA A 83 -1.06 -14.39 -5.21
N ALA A 84 -1.50 -15.53 -5.77
CA ALA A 84 -2.21 -15.55 -7.05
C ALA A 84 -3.60 -14.95 -6.91
N ALA A 85 -4.38 -15.49 -5.98
CA ALA A 85 -5.74 -15.00 -5.71
C ALA A 85 -5.75 -13.52 -5.27
N THR A 86 -4.73 -13.10 -4.49
CA THR A 86 -4.58 -11.71 -4.08
C THR A 86 -4.28 -10.80 -5.28
N ALA A 87 -3.38 -11.22 -6.19
CA ALA A 87 -3.06 -10.45 -7.39
C ALA A 87 -4.24 -10.37 -8.37
N ASP A 88 -5.02 -11.46 -8.55
CA ASP A 88 -6.21 -11.46 -9.39
C ASP A 88 -7.29 -10.50 -8.85
N ARG A 89 -7.43 -10.41 -7.54
CA ARG A 89 -8.31 -9.44 -6.88
C ARG A 89 -7.81 -8.02 -7.08
N MET A 90 -6.50 -7.80 -6.92
CA MET A 90 -5.88 -6.50 -7.19
C MET A 90 -6.05 -6.08 -8.63
N ASP A 91 -5.94 -6.99 -9.58
CA ASP A 91 -6.15 -6.73 -11.01
C ASP A 91 -7.56 -6.16 -11.28
N THR A 92 -8.57 -6.81 -10.73
CA THR A 92 -9.97 -6.36 -10.83
C THR A 92 -10.15 -4.98 -10.19
N PHE A 93 -9.60 -4.78 -9.00
CA PHE A 93 -9.67 -3.50 -8.27
C PHE A 93 -9.01 -2.36 -9.05
N LEU A 94 -7.80 -2.59 -9.58
CA LEU A 94 -7.08 -1.59 -10.36
C LEU A 94 -7.79 -1.23 -11.65
N ALA A 95 -8.42 -2.21 -12.34
CA ALA A 95 -9.20 -1.94 -13.54
C ALA A 95 -10.30 -0.90 -13.28
N ASP A 96 -11.04 -1.05 -12.19
CA ASP A 96 -12.08 -0.10 -11.80
C ASP A 96 -11.52 1.28 -11.45
N VAL A 97 -10.45 1.32 -10.65
CA VAL A 97 -9.81 2.58 -10.22
C VAL A 97 -9.26 3.34 -11.44
N MET A 98 -8.57 2.65 -12.34
CA MET A 98 -8.00 3.25 -13.56
C MET A 98 -9.08 3.71 -14.54
N ALA A 99 -10.20 2.98 -14.63
CA ALA A 99 -11.36 3.39 -15.46
C ALA A 99 -11.99 4.71 -14.99
N ALA A 100 -11.77 5.11 -13.72
CA ALA A 100 -12.16 6.43 -13.23
C ALA A 100 -11.25 7.59 -13.70
N GLY A 101 -10.20 7.29 -14.50
CA GLY A 101 -9.32 8.28 -15.12
C GLY A 101 -8.12 8.72 -14.27
N VAL A 102 -7.88 8.10 -13.12
CA VAL A 102 -6.72 8.40 -12.27
C VAL A 102 -5.54 7.50 -12.63
N LYS A 103 -4.33 8.07 -12.63
CA LYS A 103 -3.09 7.27 -12.73
C LYS A 103 -2.88 6.49 -11.43
N VAL A 104 -2.28 5.32 -11.50
CA VAL A 104 -2.04 4.45 -10.34
C VAL A 104 -0.55 4.19 -10.17
N LEU A 105 -0.09 4.25 -8.91
CA LEU A 105 1.16 3.67 -8.42
C LEU A 105 0.79 2.48 -7.53
N LEU A 106 1.01 1.26 -8.04
CA LEU A 106 0.88 0.04 -7.27
C LEU A 106 2.14 -0.18 -6.46
N ILE A 107 2.00 -0.34 -5.15
CA ILE A 107 3.12 -0.63 -4.25
C ILE A 107 2.97 -2.07 -3.75
N ALA A 108 4.01 -2.89 -3.96
CA ALA A 108 4.13 -4.15 -3.26
C ALA A 108 4.46 -3.88 -1.78
N PRO A 109 3.68 -4.42 -0.82
CA PRO A 109 4.00 -4.30 0.59
C PRO A 109 5.39 -4.90 0.91
N PRO A 110 6.08 -4.43 1.96
CA PRO A 110 7.27 -5.11 2.45
C PRO A 110 6.96 -6.59 2.75
N PRO A 111 7.86 -7.52 2.43
CA PRO A 111 7.62 -8.93 2.70
C PRO A 111 7.52 -9.18 4.20
N MET A 112 6.64 -10.08 4.56
CA MET A 112 6.44 -10.52 5.93
C MET A 112 7.66 -11.30 6.41
N GLN A 113 7.92 -11.23 7.72
CA GLN A 113 8.98 -12.00 8.38
C GLN A 113 8.38 -12.84 9.50
N ARG A 114 9.10 -13.87 9.92
CA ARG A 114 8.64 -14.74 11.00
C ARG A 114 8.51 -13.96 12.31
N GLY A 115 7.34 -14.04 12.94
CA GLY A 115 7.05 -13.33 14.18
C GLY A 115 5.72 -13.75 14.79
N GLU A 116 5.18 -12.92 15.67
CA GLU A 116 3.99 -13.26 16.44
C GLU A 116 2.76 -13.53 15.55
N TRP A 117 2.55 -12.72 14.52
CA TRP A 117 1.41 -12.88 13.60
C TRP A 117 1.76 -13.68 12.35
N VAL A 118 3.04 -13.89 12.08
CA VAL A 118 3.54 -14.59 10.90
C VAL A 118 4.30 -15.84 11.33
N GLN A 119 3.56 -16.91 11.59
CA GLN A 119 4.13 -18.17 12.11
C GLN A 119 4.42 -19.21 11.02
N SER A 120 3.91 -19.01 9.82
CA SER A 120 4.04 -19.95 8.69
C SER A 120 5.08 -19.49 7.68
N ASP A 121 5.99 -20.37 7.29
CA ASP A 121 6.93 -20.12 6.19
C ASP A 121 6.18 -19.93 4.87
N THR A 122 5.06 -20.63 4.67
CA THR A 122 4.19 -20.45 3.50
C THR A 122 3.70 -19.01 3.38
N LEU A 123 3.32 -18.37 4.49
CA LEU A 123 2.87 -16.98 4.48
C LEU A 123 4.00 -16.02 4.07
N ILE A 124 5.22 -16.28 4.55
CA ILE A 124 6.41 -15.51 4.16
C ILE A 124 6.67 -15.68 2.65
N GLU A 125 6.66 -16.92 2.16
CA GLU A 125 6.83 -17.20 0.74
C GLU A 125 5.76 -16.54 -0.14
N GLU A 126 4.50 -16.59 0.27
CA GLU A 126 3.41 -15.94 -0.47
C GLU A 126 3.58 -14.41 -0.49
N SER A 127 4.08 -13.80 0.60
CA SER A 127 4.36 -12.37 0.60
C SER A 127 5.48 -11.99 -0.39
N GLU A 128 6.51 -12.81 -0.53
CA GLU A 128 7.55 -12.63 -1.54
C GLU A 128 7.04 -12.86 -2.98
N LYS A 129 6.20 -13.87 -3.19
CA LYS A 129 5.56 -14.11 -4.49
C LYS A 129 4.64 -12.96 -4.90
N LEU A 130 3.95 -12.33 -3.93
CA LEU A 130 3.06 -11.21 -4.20
C LEU A 130 3.79 -10.01 -4.80
N ARG A 131 5.03 -9.72 -4.35
CA ARG A 131 5.87 -8.66 -4.92
C ARG A 131 6.11 -8.87 -6.42
N GLN A 132 6.46 -10.10 -6.81
CA GLN A 132 6.71 -10.45 -8.21
C GLN A 132 5.43 -10.36 -9.05
N ARG A 133 4.30 -10.83 -8.50
CA ARG A 133 3.01 -10.76 -9.19
C ARG A 133 2.53 -9.32 -9.37
N TYR A 134 2.72 -8.45 -8.39
CA TYR A 134 2.35 -7.03 -8.51
C TYR A 134 3.23 -6.30 -9.51
N ARG A 135 4.51 -6.61 -9.60
CA ARG A 135 5.37 -6.06 -10.66
C ARG A 135 4.84 -6.41 -12.04
N LYS A 136 4.54 -7.70 -12.27
CA LYS A 136 3.99 -8.19 -13.54
C LYS A 136 2.62 -7.55 -13.83
N LEU A 137 1.74 -7.50 -12.85
CA LEU A 137 0.43 -6.88 -12.96
C LEU A 137 0.53 -5.39 -13.36
N ALA A 138 1.44 -4.66 -12.75
CA ALA A 138 1.65 -3.26 -13.07
C ALA A 138 2.14 -3.05 -14.53
N GLU A 139 3.02 -3.92 -15.00
CA GLU A 139 3.47 -3.94 -16.42
C GLU A 139 2.30 -4.22 -17.36
N GLU A 140 1.50 -5.24 -17.08
CA GLU A 140 0.33 -5.63 -17.87
C GLU A 140 -0.75 -4.55 -17.93
N ARG A 141 -0.96 -3.83 -16.81
CA ARG A 141 -1.93 -2.73 -16.72
C ARG A 141 -1.39 -1.37 -17.17
N GLY A 142 -0.08 -1.25 -17.37
CA GLY A 142 0.55 0.03 -17.71
C GLY A 142 0.44 1.07 -16.60
N CYS A 143 0.41 0.66 -15.34
CA CYS A 143 0.48 1.54 -14.19
C CYS A 143 1.91 1.61 -13.61
N PHE A 144 2.18 2.61 -12.75
CA PHE A 144 3.46 2.70 -12.08
C PHE A 144 3.59 1.60 -11.03
N PHE A 145 4.82 1.18 -10.76
CA PHE A 145 5.13 0.18 -9.75
C PHE A 145 6.26 0.63 -8.85
N ALA A 146 6.16 0.29 -7.56
CA ALA A 146 7.25 0.38 -6.61
C ALA A 146 7.21 -0.81 -5.64
N ASP A 147 8.36 -1.17 -5.11
CA ASP A 147 8.52 -2.30 -4.20
C ASP A 147 9.00 -1.79 -2.84
N ALA A 148 8.13 -1.79 -1.84
CA ALA A 148 8.49 -1.32 -0.51
C ALA A 148 9.44 -2.26 0.24
N GLY A 149 9.61 -3.50 -0.24
CA GLY A 149 10.61 -4.43 0.27
C GLY A 149 12.05 -3.93 0.04
N ASP A 150 12.26 -3.08 -0.95
CA ASP A 150 13.58 -2.52 -1.27
C ASP A 150 13.90 -1.23 -0.48
N TRP A 151 12.95 -0.72 0.34
CA TRP A 151 13.09 0.57 1.03
C TRP A 151 13.64 0.47 2.46
N GLY A 152 13.96 -0.72 2.94
CA GLY A 152 14.44 -0.95 4.29
C GLY A 152 13.40 -0.60 5.36
N VAL A 153 12.14 -0.91 5.08
CA VAL A 153 11.02 -0.67 6.01
C VAL A 153 11.13 -1.59 7.21
N GLU A 154 11.37 -1.02 8.38
CA GLU A 154 11.39 -1.76 9.63
C GLU A 154 9.97 -2.08 10.10
N LEU A 155 9.73 -3.37 10.38
CA LEU A 155 8.48 -3.85 10.97
C LEU A 155 8.60 -3.99 12.48
N LEU A 156 7.47 -3.93 13.20
CA LEU A 156 7.41 -4.14 14.65
C LEU A 156 7.36 -5.65 15.00
N PHE A 157 7.16 -5.95 16.25
CA PHE A 157 7.18 -7.30 16.84
C PHE A 157 6.21 -8.28 16.19
N ASP A 158 5.12 -7.78 15.60
CA ASP A 158 4.15 -8.59 14.85
C ASP A 158 4.59 -8.94 13.43
N TRP A 159 5.65 -8.30 12.94
CA TRP A 159 6.25 -8.44 11.61
C TRP A 159 5.30 -8.16 10.44
N VAL A 160 4.31 -7.31 10.68
CA VAL A 160 3.34 -6.82 9.71
C VAL A 160 3.28 -5.29 9.72
N HIS A 161 3.26 -4.68 10.90
CA HIS A 161 3.08 -3.24 11.05
C HIS A 161 4.41 -2.49 11.10
N PHE A 162 4.40 -1.30 10.48
CA PHE A 162 5.58 -0.44 10.42
C PHE A 162 5.94 0.11 11.79
N SER A 163 7.24 0.09 12.12
CA SER A 163 7.78 0.88 13.23
C SER A 163 7.79 2.38 12.87
N PRO A 164 8.06 3.28 13.84
CA PRO A 164 8.31 4.69 13.52
C PRO A 164 9.46 4.89 12.51
N ALA A 165 10.51 4.07 12.58
CA ALA A 165 11.62 4.06 11.61
C ALA A 165 11.15 3.53 10.25
N GLY A 166 10.30 2.48 10.25
CA GLY A 166 9.67 1.94 9.05
C GLY A 166 8.80 2.97 8.33
N HIS A 167 7.97 3.72 9.06
CA HIS A 167 7.21 4.84 8.47
C HIS A 167 8.12 5.89 7.84
N ALA A 168 9.25 6.21 8.46
CA ALA A 168 10.22 7.15 7.90
C ALA A 168 10.92 6.61 6.65
N ALA A 169 11.29 5.32 6.65
CA ALA A 169 11.89 4.66 5.50
C ALA A 169 10.91 4.59 4.32
N PHE A 170 9.67 4.20 4.59
CA PHE A 170 8.61 4.15 3.58
C PHE A 170 8.35 5.53 2.95
N ALA A 171 8.26 6.60 3.78
CA ALA A 171 8.07 7.95 3.28
C ALA A 171 9.20 8.38 2.33
N ARG A 172 10.46 8.04 2.64
CA ARG A 172 11.60 8.33 1.75
C ARG A 172 11.49 7.59 0.42
N GLY A 173 11.27 6.28 0.45
CA GLY A 173 11.13 5.46 -0.76
C GLY A 173 9.96 5.92 -1.62
N LEU A 174 8.81 6.18 -1.00
CA LEU A 174 7.64 6.68 -1.73
C LEU A 174 7.88 8.08 -2.32
N SER A 175 8.57 8.98 -1.61
CA SER A 175 8.90 10.31 -2.16
C SER A 175 9.77 10.21 -3.41
N GLU A 176 10.67 9.23 -3.51
CA GLU A 176 11.46 8.97 -4.72
C GLU A 176 10.58 8.44 -5.86
N ALA A 177 9.71 7.47 -5.56
CA ALA A 177 8.77 6.92 -6.54
C ALA A 177 7.79 7.99 -7.06
N LEU A 178 7.30 8.88 -6.19
CA LEU A 178 6.42 9.99 -6.58
C LEU A 178 7.12 10.97 -7.53
N ARG A 179 8.38 11.30 -7.29
CA ARG A 179 9.17 12.15 -8.23
C ARG A 179 9.29 11.52 -9.62
N GLU A 180 9.39 10.18 -9.70
CA GLU A 180 9.40 9.49 -10.99
C GLU A 180 8.03 9.53 -11.67
N CYS A 181 6.96 9.36 -10.91
CA CYS A 181 5.60 9.48 -11.42
C CYS A 181 5.33 10.89 -11.96
N GLU A 182 5.72 11.93 -11.22
CA GLU A 182 5.57 13.34 -11.64
C GLU A 182 6.22 13.60 -12.99
N ARG A 183 7.46 13.14 -13.20
CA ARG A 183 8.17 13.32 -14.47
C ARG A 183 7.49 12.65 -15.67
N LYS A 184 6.68 11.61 -15.42
CA LYS A 184 5.99 10.85 -16.48
C LYS A 184 4.52 11.27 -16.67
N ILE A 185 3.95 11.98 -15.70
CA ILE A 185 2.56 12.49 -15.77
C ILE A 185 2.51 13.90 -16.38
N GLY A 186 3.53 14.73 -16.06
CA GLY A 186 3.66 16.10 -16.62
C GLY A 186 4.27 16.08 -17.99
#